data_b8b68ba52d8b667c8d2305abde448cf9
#
_entry.id   b8b68ba52d8b667c8d2305abde448cf9
#
_cell.length_a   1.000
_cell.length_b   1.000
_cell.length_c   1.000
_cell.angle_alpha   90.00
_cell.angle_beta   90.00
_cell.angle_gamma   90.00
#
_symmetry.space_group_name_H-M   'P 1'
#
loop_
_entity.id
_entity.type
_entity.pdbx_description
1 polymer ?
#
loop_
_entity_poly.entity_id
_entity_poly.type
_entity_poly.pdbx_seq_one_letter_code
_entity_poly.pdbx_strand_id
1 'polypeptide(L)'
;KIKPKKIEPRFVDFKKDVKRKDIGENKHFYYVKNPVNSIFSFNLQFGLGTMENASLSQSAQFISLIGTKNKTFNEYKNELQKIGSKIEVYSNSNYFGFQVSGFDKYFENTLKLLNEFMVEMHVREEDNNKLEKLVENSKLTRDREIKDPSAGGRALRDYVMYGNKSPYLRRSTLDEVKKMDANFLIEQAKKAMEYEVDIFYVGTINELAVIEQINNNLSIDDDLKKSNSPITLDYKKHTRNKIFLIDDPKAVQSQIYILAQGKVLNMEDRSKSDVYNKYFGSGMASIIFQEIREFRSLAYSAYGAYVNRPDTDLPGYFIGYMGTQVDKSMEAIETYLELFKNIPIKESRISTI
;
A
#
# COMPACT_ATOMS: atom_id res chain seq x y z
N LYS A 1 -36.65 -22.76 -3.11
CA LYS A 1 -35.37 -22.23 -3.61
C LYS A 1 -35.59 -20.75 -3.93
N ILE A 2 -34.95 -19.85 -3.18
CA ILE A 2 -34.97 -18.41 -3.45
C ILE A 2 -34.08 -18.19 -4.68
N LYS A 3 -34.64 -17.71 -5.78
CA LYS A 3 -33.84 -17.32 -6.95
C LYS A 3 -33.08 -16.03 -6.58
N PRO A 4 -31.74 -16.00 -6.68
CA PRO A 4 -31.01 -14.78 -6.42
C PRO A 4 -31.48 -13.68 -7.39
N LYS A 5 -31.72 -12.49 -6.86
CA LYS A 5 -31.96 -11.31 -7.71
C LYS A 5 -30.73 -11.05 -8.57
N LYS A 6 -30.90 -10.88 -9.86
CA LYS A 6 -29.82 -10.45 -10.75
C LYS A 6 -29.38 -9.05 -10.30
N ILE A 7 -28.17 -8.95 -9.78
CA ILE A 7 -27.57 -7.67 -9.40
C ILE A 7 -26.88 -7.13 -10.65
N GLU A 8 -27.33 -5.98 -11.12
CA GLU A 8 -26.61 -5.25 -12.15
C GLU A 8 -25.51 -4.43 -11.51
N PRO A 9 -24.22 -4.69 -11.83
CA PRO A 9 -23.12 -3.94 -11.26
C PRO A 9 -23.18 -2.48 -11.73
N ARG A 10 -23.09 -1.54 -10.79
CA ARG A 10 -22.93 -0.13 -11.10
C ARG A 10 -21.46 0.21 -11.00
N PHE A 11 -20.84 0.52 -12.13
CA PHE A 11 -19.43 0.94 -12.18
C PHE A 11 -19.32 2.44 -11.93
N VAL A 12 -18.25 2.83 -11.23
CA VAL A 12 -17.90 4.23 -11.04
C VAL A 12 -17.35 4.78 -12.36
N ASP A 13 -17.95 5.84 -12.86
CA ASP A 13 -17.41 6.63 -13.97
C ASP A 13 -16.55 7.76 -13.39
N PHE A 14 -15.24 7.57 -13.35
CA PHE A 14 -14.31 8.53 -12.76
C PHE A 14 -14.41 9.93 -13.35
N LYS A 15 -14.83 10.08 -14.60
CA LYS A 15 -15.01 11.40 -15.24
C LYS A 15 -16.28 12.12 -14.80
N LYS A 16 -17.31 11.37 -14.40
CA LYS A 16 -18.63 11.92 -14.00
C LYS A 16 -18.82 11.93 -12.49
N ASP A 17 -18.39 10.84 -11.82
CA ASP A 17 -18.68 10.61 -10.42
C ASP A 17 -17.61 11.26 -9.50
N VAL A 18 -16.39 11.50 -10.02
CA VAL A 18 -15.31 12.16 -9.29
C VAL A 18 -15.09 13.57 -9.84
N LYS A 19 -15.31 14.58 -9.01
CA LYS A 19 -15.00 15.95 -9.37
C LYS A 19 -13.60 16.30 -8.90
N ARG A 20 -12.80 16.90 -9.78
CA ARG A 20 -11.47 17.43 -9.44
C ARG A 20 -11.49 18.95 -9.57
N LYS A 21 -10.87 19.62 -8.62
CA LYS A 21 -10.68 21.07 -8.61
C LYS A 21 -9.34 21.43 -7.95
N ASP A 22 -8.60 22.35 -8.55
CA ASP A 22 -7.42 22.93 -7.91
C ASP A 22 -7.90 24.08 -7.01
N ILE A 23 -7.56 24.01 -5.72
CA ILE A 23 -7.97 24.99 -4.68
C ILE A 23 -6.81 25.84 -4.18
N GLY A 24 -5.66 25.74 -4.82
CA GLY A 24 -4.44 26.49 -4.58
C GLY A 24 -3.33 25.96 -5.46
N GLU A 25 -2.17 26.60 -5.44
CA GLU A 25 -0.98 26.07 -6.12
C GLU A 25 -0.53 24.78 -5.43
N ASN A 26 -0.37 23.70 -6.22
CA ASN A 26 -0.04 22.36 -5.72
C ASN A 26 -1.03 21.79 -4.67
N LYS A 27 -2.32 22.24 -4.71
CA LYS A 27 -3.41 21.74 -3.86
C LYS A 27 -4.55 21.22 -4.73
N HIS A 28 -4.71 19.91 -4.82
CA HIS A 28 -5.69 19.26 -5.67
C HIS A 28 -6.81 18.63 -4.83
N PHE A 29 -8.05 19.05 -5.10
CA PHE A 29 -9.23 18.56 -4.38
C PHE A 29 -10.03 17.60 -5.23
N TYR A 30 -10.37 16.44 -4.67
CA TYR A 30 -11.18 15.39 -5.28
C TYR A 30 -12.42 15.15 -4.43
N TYR A 31 -13.57 15.25 -5.05
CA TYR A 31 -14.87 15.15 -4.38
C TYR A 31 -15.71 14.03 -4.97
N VAL A 32 -16.31 13.22 -4.10
CA VAL A 32 -17.34 12.24 -4.43
C VAL A 32 -18.49 12.36 -3.43
N LYS A 33 -19.72 12.50 -3.91
CA LYS A 33 -20.90 12.48 -3.06
C LYS A 33 -21.22 11.07 -2.58
N ASN A 34 -21.32 10.88 -1.26
CA ASN A 34 -21.78 9.62 -0.67
C ASN A 34 -23.33 9.58 -0.67
N PRO A 35 -23.99 8.70 -1.46
CA PRO A 35 -25.44 8.61 -1.47
C PRO A 35 -26.01 7.63 -0.44
N VAL A 36 -25.16 6.95 0.34
CA VAL A 36 -25.55 5.77 1.13
C VAL A 36 -25.79 6.10 2.59
N ASN A 37 -24.92 6.92 3.19
CA ASN A 37 -24.96 7.25 4.62
C ASN A 37 -24.29 8.61 4.89
N SER A 38 -24.39 9.08 6.14
CA SER A 38 -23.80 10.35 6.60
C SER A 38 -22.42 10.17 7.26
N ILE A 39 -21.60 9.27 6.71
CA ILE A 39 -20.22 9.06 7.14
C ILE A 39 -19.31 9.63 6.05
N PHE A 40 -18.40 10.51 6.45
CA PHE A 40 -17.38 11.00 5.55
C PHE A 40 -16.09 10.18 5.63
N SER A 41 -15.39 10.13 4.51
CA SER A 41 -13.98 9.78 4.42
C SER A 41 -13.23 10.98 3.84
N PHE A 42 -12.18 11.40 4.52
CA PHE A 42 -11.34 12.51 4.13
C PHE A 42 -9.89 12.08 4.19
N ASN A 43 -9.10 12.40 3.17
CA ASN A 43 -7.70 12.04 3.13
C ASN A 43 -6.86 13.23 2.65
N LEU A 44 -5.81 13.54 3.40
CA LEU A 44 -4.73 14.43 2.98
C LEU A 44 -3.54 13.57 2.59
N GLN A 45 -3.07 13.70 1.35
CA GLN A 45 -2.00 12.90 0.78
C GLN A 45 -0.90 13.81 0.25
N PHE A 46 0.15 14.01 1.03
CA PHE A 46 1.31 14.83 0.66
C PHE A 46 2.30 14.03 -0.17
N GLY A 47 2.82 14.62 -1.22
CA GLY A 47 3.64 13.98 -2.23
C GLY A 47 5.10 13.75 -1.83
N LEU A 48 5.36 13.35 -0.61
CA LEU A 48 6.67 12.86 -0.14
C LEU A 48 6.48 11.54 0.61
N GLY A 49 7.11 10.47 0.15
CA GLY A 49 7.00 9.15 0.76
C GLY A 49 8.33 8.51 1.09
N THR A 50 8.28 7.23 1.49
CA THR A 50 9.48 6.47 1.89
C THR A 50 10.45 6.17 0.74
N MET A 51 10.04 6.43 -0.51
CA MET A 51 10.95 6.38 -1.66
C MET A 51 12.05 7.44 -1.59
N GLU A 52 11.72 8.62 -1.10
CA GLU A 52 12.60 9.77 -0.98
C GLU A 52 13.11 9.95 0.45
N ASN A 53 12.30 9.59 1.45
CA ASN A 53 12.65 9.73 2.86
C ASN A 53 12.21 8.51 3.67
N ALA A 54 13.12 7.56 3.86
CA ALA A 54 12.86 6.30 4.56
C ALA A 54 12.38 6.50 6.02
N SER A 55 12.77 7.60 6.68
CA SER A 55 12.40 7.88 8.07
C SER A 55 10.91 8.21 8.26
N LEU A 56 10.18 8.54 7.18
CA LEU A 56 8.74 8.81 7.25
C LEU A 56 7.93 7.61 7.76
N SER A 57 8.44 6.38 7.58
CA SER A 57 7.80 5.20 8.16
C SER A 57 7.81 5.25 9.69
N GLN A 58 8.95 5.60 10.30
CA GLN A 58 9.10 5.75 11.74
C GLN A 58 8.39 7.00 12.25
N SER A 59 8.45 8.08 11.47
CA SER A 59 7.75 9.33 11.76
C SER A 59 6.24 9.09 11.89
N ALA A 60 5.60 8.49 10.89
CA ALA A 60 4.17 8.21 10.93
C ALA A 60 3.78 7.30 12.12
N GLN A 61 4.59 6.27 12.42
CA GLN A 61 4.36 5.40 13.57
C GLN A 61 4.46 6.16 14.89
N PHE A 62 5.48 7.00 15.06
CA PHE A 62 5.72 7.73 16.30
C PHE A 62 4.65 8.80 16.55
N ILE A 63 4.38 9.66 15.56
CA ILE A 63 3.43 10.77 15.76
C ILE A 63 1.99 10.25 15.95
N SER A 64 1.65 9.06 15.48
CA SER A 64 0.35 8.44 15.75
C SER A 64 0.13 8.09 17.22
N LEU A 65 1.16 8.20 18.07
CA LEU A 65 1.14 7.87 19.49
C LEU A 65 1.25 9.09 20.40
N ILE A 66 1.51 10.29 19.87
CA ILE A 66 1.68 11.52 20.66
C ILE A 66 0.42 12.40 20.58
N GLY A 67 0.38 13.40 21.45
CA GLY A 67 -0.67 14.42 21.48
C GLY A 67 -0.26 15.74 20.83
N THR A 68 -0.91 16.81 21.27
CA THR A 68 -0.64 18.19 20.87
C THR A 68 -0.04 18.97 22.04
N LYS A 69 0.36 20.22 21.84
CA LYS A 69 0.81 21.09 22.94
C LYS A 69 -0.19 21.16 24.08
N ASN A 70 -1.49 21.20 23.75
CA ASN A 70 -2.55 21.43 24.72
C ASN A 70 -3.20 20.16 25.25
N LYS A 71 -3.00 19.00 24.58
CA LYS A 71 -3.66 17.73 24.89
C LYS A 71 -2.67 16.57 24.91
N THR A 72 -2.74 15.73 25.92
CA THR A 72 -2.08 14.42 25.92
C THR A 72 -2.67 13.55 24.80
N PHE A 73 -2.00 12.48 24.45
CA PHE A 73 -2.52 11.50 23.47
C PHE A 73 -3.93 11.01 23.85
N ASN A 74 -4.15 10.69 25.12
CA ASN A 74 -5.45 10.17 25.57
C ASN A 74 -6.55 11.24 25.52
N GLU A 75 -6.27 12.48 25.92
CA GLU A 75 -7.22 13.58 25.82
C GLU A 75 -7.61 13.85 24.38
N TYR A 76 -6.62 13.89 23.47
CA TYR A 76 -6.84 14.08 22.05
C TYR A 76 -7.71 12.95 21.44
N LYS A 77 -7.40 11.69 21.77
CA LYS A 77 -8.20 10.54 21.34
C LYS A 77 -9.62 10.55 21.89
N ASN A 78 -9.80 10.95 23.14
CA ASN A 78 -11.11 11.10 23.76
C ASN A 78 -11.97 12.16 23.07
N GLU A 79 -11.38 13.29 22.65
CA GLU A 79 -12.12 14.31 21.90
C GLU A 79 -12.58 13.80 20.54
N LEU A 80 -11.74 13.08 19.82
CA LEU A 80 -12.13 12.43 18.57
C LEU A 80 -13.27 11.41 18.79
N GLN A 81 -13.19 10.61 19.86
CA GLN A 81 -14.22 9.62 20.18
C GLN A 81 -15.58 10.28 20.49
N LYS A 82 -15.61 11.39 21.23
CA LYS A 82 -16.85 12.14 21.56
C LYS A 82 -17.63 12.54 20.32
N ILE A 83 -16.95 12.83 19.22
CA ILE A 83 -17.58 13.23 17.94
C ILE A 83 -17.63 12.06 16.93
N GLY A 84 -17.24 10.85 17.35
CA GLY A 84 -17.23 9.66 16.49
C GLY A 84 -16.29 9.76 15.30
N SER A 85 -15.18 10.48 15.46
CA SER A 85 -14.18 10.69 14.41
C SER A 85 -12.90 9.92 14.69
N LYS A 86 -12.18 9.57 13.61
CA LYS A 86 -10.90 8.87 13.63
C LYS A 86 -9.91 9.59 12.74
N ILE A 87 -8.69 9.77 13.22
CA ILE A 87 -7.55 10.27 12.46
C ILE A 87 -6.44 9.24 12.53
N GLU A 88 -5.95 8.79 11.39
CA GLU A 88 -4.84 7.87 11.22
C GLU A 88 -3.75 8.52 10.39
N VAL A 89 -2.51 8.43 10.87
CA VAL A 89 -1.33 8.88 10.13
C VAL A 89 -0.75 7.70 9.37
N TYR A 90 -0.37 7.90 8.14
CA TYR A 90 0.26 6.87 7.33
C TYR A 90 1.44 7.41 6.51
N SER A 91 2.31 6.49 6.14
CA SER A 91 3.32 6.71 5.13
C SER A 91 3.44 5.46 4.25
N ASN A 92 3.55 5.67 2.96
CA ASN A 92 3.80 4.62 1.99
C ASN A 92 4.98 4.99 1.07
N SER A 93 5.18 4.26 -0.01
CA SER A 93 6.31 4.50 -0.91
C SER A 93 6.37 5.93 -1.45
N ASN A 94 5.22 6.53 -1.80
CA ASN A 94 5.14 7.81 -2.49
C ASN A 94 4.56 8.94 -1.66
N TYR A 95 3.86 8.62 -0.57
CA TYR A 95 3.05 9.60 0.13
C TYR A 95 3.18 9.48 1.64
N PHE A 96 3.05 10.62 2.29
CA PHE A 96 2.76 10.77 3.71
C PHE A 96 1.39 11.41 3.86
N GLY A 97 0.60 11.02 4.87
CA GLY A 97 -0.72 11.63 4.96
C GLY A 97 -1.54 11.27 6.17
N PHE A 98 -2.78 11.80 6.15
CA PHE A 98 -3.78 11.63 7.19
C PHE A 98 -5.06 11.07 6.60
N GLN A 99 -5.48 9.91 7.06
CA GLN A 99 -6.79 9.35 6.75
C GLN A 99 -7.74 9.65 7.88
N VAL A 100 -8.86 10.30 7.55
CA VAL A 100 -9.83 10.81 8.50
C VAL A 100 -11.21 10.30 8.16
N SER A 101 -11.97 9.89 9.16
CA SER A 101 -13.36 9.46 8.98
C SER A 101 -14.22 9.89 10.16
N GLY A 102 -15.52 10.05 9.94
CA GLY A 102 -16.45 10.45 10.98
C GLY A 102 -17.84 10.73 10.42
N PHE A 103 -18.72 11.28 11.25
CA PHE A 103 -20.05 11.72 10.80
C PHE A 103 -19.99 13.11 10.16
N ASP A 104 -20.65 13.28 9.02
CA ASP A 104 -20.68 14.55 8.26
C ASP A 104 -21.01 15.78 9.14
N LYS A 105 -21.93 15.65 10.09
CA LYS A 105 -22.30 16.73 11.01
C LYS A 105 -21.16 17.24 11.90
N TYR A 106 -20.09 16.44 12.07
CA TYR A 106 -18.90 16.80 12.85
C TYR A 106 -17.66 17.04 11.97
N PHE A 107 -17.84 17.17 10.66
CA PHE A 107 -16.70 17.33 9.75
C PHE A 107 -15.85 18.55 10.12
N GLU A 108 -16.47 19.71 10.34
CA GLU A 108 -15.76 20.93 10.76
C GLU A 108 -14.99 20.74 12.07
N ASN A 109 -15.64 20.13 13.09
CA ASN A 109 -14.98 19.85 14.37
C ASN A 109 -13.78 18.92 14.19
N THR A 110 -13.91 17.94 13.30
CA THR A 110 -12.82 16.99 12.98
C THR A 110 -11.67 17.69 12.27
N LEU A 111 -11.95 18.62 11.34
CA LEU A 111 -10.91 19.42 10.69
C LEU A 111 -10.15 20.29 11.70
N LYS A 112 -10.83 20.89 12.68
CA LYS A 112 -10.17 21.66 13.75
C LYS A 112 -9.22 20.81 14.58
N LEU A 113 -9.63 19.59 14.95
CA LEU A 113 -8.76 18.65 15.66
C LEU A 113 -7.60 18.18 14.79
N LEU A 114 -7.84 17.92 13.49
CA LEU A 114 -6.78 17.57 12.56
C LEU A 114 -5.76 18.70 12.44
N ASN A 115 -6.23 19.94 12.29
CA ASN A 115 -5.36 21.11 12.20
C ASN A 115 -4.53 21.31 13.46
N GLU A 116 -5.16 21.23 14.64
CA GLU A 116 -4.45 21.26 15.92
C GLU A 116 -3.32 20.21 15.95
N PHE A 117 -3.62 18.98 15.52
CA PHE A 117 -2.62 17.93 15.48
C PHE A 117 -1.49 18.24 14.50
N MET A 118 -1.81 18.65 13.27
CA MET A 118 -0.80 18.96 12.24
C MET A 118 0.16 20.08 12.66
N VAL A 119 -0.38 21.13 13.26
CA VAL A 119 0.38 22.33 13.64
C VAL A 119 1.09 22.16 14.98
N GLU A 120 0.41 21.56 15.96
CA GLU A 120 0.82 21.55 17.36
C GLU A 120 1.28 20.18 17.87
N MET A 121 1.70 19.25 16.99
CA MET A 121 2.34 18.00 17.43
C MET A 121 3.41 18.27 18.47
N HIS A 122 3.33 17.63 19.61
CA HIS A 122 4.23 17.88 20.72
C HIS A 122 4.56 16.60 21.48
N VAL A 123 5.84 16.48 21.87
CA VAL A 123 6.36 15.38 22.70
C VAL A 123 6.44 15.84 24.14
N ARG A 124 5.86 15.07 25.04
CA ARG A 124 5.95 15.26 26.48
C ARG A 124 6.94 14.27 27.08
N GLU A 125 7.36 14.54 28.30
CA GLU A 125 8.27 13.67 29.06
C GLU A 125 7.72 12.23 29.17
N GLU A 126 6.41 12.09 29.33
CA GLU A 126 5.69 10.80 29.33
C GLU A 126 5.72 10.04 28.00
N ASP A 127 6.03 10.71 26.90
CA ASP A 127 6.11 10.12 25.57
C ASP A 127 7.48 9.47 25.26
N ASN A 128 8.48 9.68 26.11
CA ASN A 128 9.82 9.12 25.91
C ASN A 128 9.81 7.59 25.79
N ASN A 129 8.97 6.92 26.58
CA ASN A 129 8.80 5.46 26.49
C ASN A 129 8.23 4.97 25.14
N LYS A 130 7.57 5.85 24.39
CA LYS A 130 6.99 5.53 23.07
C LYS A 130 8.08 5.43 22.00
N LEU A 131 9.12 6.26 22.12
CA LEU A 131 10.29 6.18 21.25
C LEU A 131 11.08 4.89 21.50
N GLU A 132 11.29 4.52 22.76
CA GLU A 132 11.92 3.26 23.14
C GLU A 132 11.15 2.06 22.58
N LYS A 133 9.81 2.06 22.72
CA LYS A 133 8.93 1.02 22.15
C LYS A 133 8.98 0.98 20.61
N LEU A 134 9.13 2.12 19.94
CA LEU A 134 9.29 2.16 18.47
C LEU A 134 10.58 1.42 18.07
N VAL A 135 11.69 1.66 18.76
CA VAL A 135 12.97 0.99 18.53
C VAL A 135 12.86 -0.51 18.80
N GLU A 136 12.26 -0.88 19.94
CA GLU A 136 12.04 -2.28 20.32
C GLU A 136 11.17 -3.02 19.31
N ASN A 137 10.04 -2.43 18.90
CA ASN A 137 9.16 -3.00 17.89
C ASN A 137 9.86 -3.15 16.52
N SER A 138 10.70 -2.19 16.15
CA SER A 138 11.51 -2.27 14.93
C SER A 138 12.50 -3.44 15.01
N LYS A 139 13.13 -3.66 16.15
CA LYS A 139 14.02 -4.82 16.39
C LYS A 139 13.23 -6.13 16.32
N LEU A 140 12.14 -6.24 17.07
CA LEU A 140 11.28 -7.44 17.07
C LEU A 140 10.77 -7.80 15.69
N THR A 141 10.40 -6.81 14.90
CA THR A 141 9.95 -7.02 13.50
C THR A 141 11.07 -7.61 12.66
N ARG A 142 12.29 -7.10 12.77
CA ARG A 142 13.44 -7.63 12.02
C ARG A 142 13.84 -9.02 12.49
N ASP A 143 13.80 -9.28 13.79
CA ASP A 143 14.09 -10.60 14.36
C ASP A 143 13.05 -11.65 13.90
N ARG A 144 11.78 -11.25 13.70
CA ARG A 144 10.75 -12.12 13.11
C ARG A 144 10.98 -12.33 11.61
N GLU A 145 11.32 -11.28 10.86
CA GLU A 145 11.62 -11.37 9.42
C GLU A 145 12.77 -12.33 9.15
N ILE A 146 13.83 -12.31 9.96
CA ILE A 146 14.97 -13.24 9.82
C ILE A 146 14.55 -14.70 10.04
N LYS A 147 13.52 -14.93 10.87
CA LYS A 147 13.01 -16.27 11.20
C LYS A 147 11.89 -16.72 10.26
N ASP A 148 11.38 -15.84 9.39
CA ASP A 148 10.31 -16.16 8.43
C ASP A 148 10.91 -16.36 7.03
N PRO A 149 11.00 -17.62 6.53
CA PRO A 149 11.50 -17.90 5.18
C PRO A 149 10.74 -17.12 4.09
N SER A 150 9.44 -16.86 4.31
CA SER A 150 8.62 -16.08 3.36
C SER A 150 9.06 -14.62 3.29
N ALA A 151 9.53 -14.05 4.40
CA ALA A 151 10.08 -12.68 4.41
C ALA A 151 11.40 -12.62 3.63
N GLY A 152 12.28 -13.61 3.84
CA GLY A 152 13.51 -13.77 3.06
C GLY A 152 13.23 -13.92 1.56
N GLY A 153 12.29 -14.78 1.19
CA GLY A 153 11.86 -14.96 -0.19
C GLY A 153 11.33 -13.68 -0.84
N ARG A 154 10.48 -12.91 -0.12
CA ARG A 154 10.00 -11.60 -0.60
C ARG A 154 11.13 -10.59 -0.77
N ALA A 155 12.05 -10.51 0.17
CA ALA A 155 13.19 -9.60 0.10
C ALA A 155 14.11 -9.94 -1.09
N LEU A 156 14.36 -11.25 -1.35
CA LEU A 156 15.11 -11.71 -2.51
C LEU A 156 14.39 -11.35 -3.82
N ARG A 157 13.10 -11.63 -3.90
CA ARG A 157 12.27 -11.23 -5.05
C ARG A 157 12.39 -9.74 -5.35
N ASP A 158 12.24 -8.89 -4.34
CA ASP A 158 12.31 -7.45 -4.51
C ASP A 158 13.71 -6.98 -4.92
N TYR A 159 14.76 -7.64 -4.43
CA TYR A 159 16.13 -7.41 -4.90
C TYR A 159 16.33 -7.84 -6.36
N VAL A 160 15.79 -8.97 -6.77
CA VAL A 160 15.85 -9.43 -8.17
C VAL A 160 15.16 -8.42 -9.08
N MET A 161 14.01 -7.89 -8.65
CA MET A 161 13.23 -6.94 -9.42
C MET A 161 13.84 -5.53 -9.47
N TYR A 162 14.37 -5.02 -8.37
CA TYR A 162 14.75 -3.61 -8.25
C TYR A 162 16.23 -3.38 -7.90
N GLY A 163 17.00 -4.44 -7.62
CA GLY A 163 18.37 -4.33 -7.16
C GLY A 163 18.49 -3.54 -5.86
N ASN A 164 19.46 -2.63 -5.78
CA ASN A 164 19.68 -1.80 -4.60
C ASN A 164 18.53 -0.79 -4.33
N LYS A 165 17.62 -0.59 -5.30
CA LYS A 165 16.42 0.23 -5.14
C LYS A 165 15.26 -0.55 -4.54
N SER A 166 15.45 -1.80 -4.12
CA SER A 166 14.36 -2.61 -3.56
C SER A 166 13.78 -1.95 -2.29
N PRO A 167 12.46 -2.04 -2.08
CA PRO A 167 11.83 -1.49 -0.87
C PRO A 167 12.46 -2.02 0.41
N TYR A 168 12.90 -3.29 0.39
CA TYR A 168 13.55 -3.92 1.56
C TYR A 168 14.87 -3.22 1.92
N LEU A 169 15.75 -2.94 0.94
CA LEU A 169 17.07 -2.34 1.19
C LEU A 169 17.03 -0.83 1.47
N ARG A 170 15.95 -0.15 1.06
CA ARG A 170 15.79 1.29 1.29
C ARG A 170 15.23 1.64 2.66
N ARG A 171 14.75 0.67 3.42
CA ARG A 171 14.26 0.90 4.79
C ARG A 171 15.39 1.44 5.67
N SER A 172 15.05 2.32 6.62
CA SER A 172 15.97 2.73 7.66
C SER A 172 16.55 1.50 8.37
N THR A 173 17.84 1.44 8.54
CA THR A 173 18.50 0.37 9.30
C THR A 173 18.12 0.46 10.78
N LEU A 174 18.31 -0.62 11.55
CA LEU A 174 18.02 -0.59 13.00
C LEU A 174 18.89 0.45 13.73
N ASP A 175 20.15 0.63 13.27
CA ASP A 175 21.05 1.60 13.87
C ASP A 175 20.70 3.05 13.54
N GLU A 176 20.12 3.30 12.37
CA GLU A 176 19.52 4.59 12.05
C GLU A 176 18.28 4.85 12.90
N VAL A 177 17.38 3.86 13.04
CA VAL A 177 16.18 4.00 13.89
C VAL A 177 16.55 4.29 15.35
N LYS A 178 17.58 3.68 15.90
CA LYS A 178 18.08 3.95 17.27
C LYS A 178 18.60 5.37 17.47
N LYS A 179 19.04 6.04 16.40
CA LYS A 179 19.57 7.41 16.44
C LYS A 179 18.49 8.46 16.23
N MET A 180 17.29 8.08 15.84
CA MET A 180 16.17 9.00 15.66
C MET A 180 15.68 9.45 17.03
N ASP A 181 15.56 10.76 17.20
CA ASP A 181 14.87 11.34 18.35
C ASP A 181 13.46 11.81 17.97
N ALA A 182 12.70 12.16 18.98
CA ALA A 182 11.30 12.53 18.82
C ALA A 182 11.11 13.82 17.99
N ASN A 183 11.99 14.81 18.18
CA ASN A 183 11.94 16.06 17.42
C ASN A 183 12.26 15.84 15.96
N PHE A 184 13.29 15.03 15.67
CA PHE A 184 13.60 14.62 14.30
C PHE A 184 12.39 13.99 13.62
N LEU A 185 11.68 13.06 14.28
CA LEU A 185 10.52 12.37 13.70
C LEU A 185 9.35 13.33 13.40
N ILE A 186 9.10 14.31 14.29
CA ILE A 186 8.11 15.38 14.06
C ILE A 186 8.54 16.26 12.87
N GLU A 187 9.81 16.65 12.81
CA GLU A 187 10.33 17.46 11.70
C GLU A 187 10.20 16.74 10.35
N GLN A 188 10.43 15.43 10.29
CA GLN A 188 10.25 14.70 9.04
C GLN A 188 8.79 14.70 8.59
N ALA A 189 7.82 14.55 9.52
CA ALA A 189 6.41 14.68 9.21
C ALA A 189 6.05 16.08 8.70
N LYS A 190 6.56 17.14 9.38
CA LYS A 190 6.35 18.52 8.94
C LYS A 190 6.95 18.80 7.56
N LYS A 191 8.16 18.32 7.30
CA LYS A 191 8.78 18.40 5.96
C LYS A 191 7.94 17.71 4.88
N ALA A 192 7.30 16.58 5.19
CA ALA A 192 6.44 15.93 4.22
C ALA A 192 5.19 16.78 3.91
N MET A 193 4.66 17.50 4.87
CA MET A 193 3.50 18.38 4.69
C MET A 193 3.81 19.67 3.90
N GLU A 194 5.09 19.98 3.60
CA GLU A 194 5.50 21.09 2.74
C GLU A 194 5.37 20.78 1.23
N TYR A 195 4.95 19.56 0.86
CA TYR A 195 4.84 19.14 -0.53
C TYR A 195 3.41 19.19 -1.04
N GLU A 196 3.28 19.24 -2.39
CA GLU A 196 2.03 19.11 -3.12
C GLU A 196 1.07 18.13 -2.43
N VAL A 197 -0.20 18.51 -2.31
CA VAL A 197 -1.20 17.72 -1.58
C VAL A 197 -2.42 17.41 -2.44
N ASP A 198 -2.76 16.13 -2.47
CA ASP A 198 -4.04 15.63 -2.91
C ASP A 198 -5.00 15.52 -1.74
N ILE A 199 -6.16 16.16 -1.84
CA ILE A 199 -7.20 16.22 -0.81
C ILE A 199 -8.42 15.48 -1.34
N PHE A 200 -8.79 14.39 -0.68
CA PHE A 200 -9.93 13.56 -1.09
C PHE A 200 -11.05 13.68 -0.07
N TYR A 201 -12.28 13.90 -0.56
CA TYR A 201 -13.47 13.88 0.27
C TYR A 201 -14.56 13.01 -0.35
N VAL A 202 -15.11 12.12 0.46
CA VAL A 202 -16.30 11.33 0.16
C VAL A 202 -17.29 11.52 1.32
N GLY A 203 -18.44 12.11 1.06
CA GLY A 203 -19.45 12.37 2.11
C GLY A 203 -20.71 13.02 1.55
N THR A 204 -21.61 13.47 2.42
CA THR A 204 -22.90 14.07 2.01
C THR A 204 -22.86 15.59 1.87
N ILE A 205 -21.86 16.27 2.46
CA ILE A 205 -21.69 17.72 2.39
C ILE A 205 -21.41 18.12 0.93
N ASN A 206 -21.96 19.23 0.47
CA ASN A 206 -21.72 19.67 -0.90
C ASN A 206 -20.27 20.17 -1.10
N GLU A 207 -19.79 20.09 -2.33
CA GLU A 207 -18.41 20.37 -2.72
C GLU A 207 -17.92 21.74 -2.25
N LEU A 208 -18.70 22.80 -2.47
CA LEU A 208 -18.28 24.17 -2.12
C LEU A 208 -18.17 24.36 -0.61
N ALA A 209 -19.11 23.80 0.16
CA ALA A 209 -19.06 23.85 1.61
C ALA A 209 -17.87 23.07 2.18
N VAL A 210 -17.49 21.94 1.55
CA VAL A 210 -16.27 21.20 1.95
C VAL A 210 -15.04 22.04 1.72
N ILE A 211 -14.90 22.69 0.55
CA ILE A 211 -13.75 23.55 0.23
C ILE A 211 -13.68 24.72 1.21
N GLU A 212 -14.82 25.37 1.51
CA GLU A 212 -14.89 26.46 2.48
C GLU A 212 -14.42 25.98 3.87
N GLN A 213 -14.89 24.82 4.33
CA GLN A 213 -14.48 24.27 5.63
C GLN A 213 -12.99 23.90 5.65
N ILE A 214 -12.43 23.38 4.57
CA ILE A 214 -10.99 23.12 4.45
C ILE A 214 -10.21 24.42 4.58
N ASN A 215 -10.55 25.43 3.80
CA ASN A 215 -9.84 26.72 3.79
C ASN A 215 -9.93 27.46 5.14
N ASN A 216 -11.06 27.31 5.85
CA ASN A 216 -11.28 27.99 7.13
C ASN A 216 -10.63 27.25 8.33
N ASN A 217 -10.39 25.94 8.21
CA ASN A 217 -10.01 25.14 9.38
C ASN A 217 -8.68 24.38 9.23
N LEU A 218 -8.07 24.33 8.03
CA LEU A 218 -6.77 23.69 7.84
C LEU A 218 -5.70 24.70 7.44
N SER A 219 -4.59 24.68 8.18
CA SER A 219 -3.40 25.49 7.88
C SER A 219 -2.49 24.68 6.94
N ILE A 220 -2.79 24.70 5.64
CA ILE A 220 -1.95 24.13 4.60
C ILE A 220 -1.27 25.30 3.87
N ASP A 221 0.06 25.31 3.84
CA ASP A 221 0.85 26.38 3.25
C ASP A 221 0.46 26.64 1.78
N ASP A 222 0.55 27.89 1.35
CA ASP A 222 0.25 28.26 -0.03
C ASP A 222 1.43 27.96 -0.99
N ASP A 223 2.66 27.98 -0.47
CA ASP A 223 3.90 27.77 -1.23
C ASP A 223 4.37 26.28 -1.15
N LEU A 224 3.47 25.34 -1.42
CA LEU A 224 3.82 23.92 -1.40
C LEU A 224 4.84 23.57 -2.49
N LYS A 225 5.84 22.78 -2.13
CA LYS A 225 6.85 22.26 -3.06
C LYS A 225 6.19 21.25 -3.99
N LYS A 226 6.54 21.31 -5.28
CA LYS A 226 6.06 20.32 -6.23
C LYS A 226 6.61 18.93 -5.88
N SER A 227 5.74 17.93 -5.95
CA SER A 227 6.08 16.53 -5.71
C SER A 227 6.76 15.87 -6.92
N ASN A 228 7.65 14.91 -6.66
CA ASN A 228 8.11 13.94 -7.65
C ASN A 228 7.24 12.67 -7.68
N SER A 229 6.31 12.55 -6.74
CA SER A 229 5.43 11.38 -6.62
C SER A 229 4.29 11.41 -7.66
N PRO A 230 3.80 10.27 -8.14
CA PRO A 230 4.28 8.93 -7.76
C PRO A 230 5.58 8.52 -8.45
N ILE A 231 6.58 8.14 -7.66
CA ILE A 231 7.82 7.57 -8.17
C ILE A 231 7.58 6.10 -8.50
N THR A 232 7.71 5.75 -9.76
CA THR A 232 7.55 4.38 -10.22
C THR A 232 8.91 3.78 -10.53
N LEU A 233 9.26 2.68 -9.85
CA LEU A 233 10.51 1.96 -10.10
C LEU A 233 10.40 1.10 -11.35
N ASP A 234 11.38 1.21 -12.24
CA ASP A 234 11.54 0.24 -13.33
C ASP A 234 12.20 -1.04 -12.82
N TYR A 235 11.86 -2.16 -13.45
CA TYR A 235 12.45 -3.45 -13.14
C TYR A 235 13.87 -3.54 -13.71
N LYS A 236 14.74 -4.17 -12.93
CA LYS A 236 16.08 -4.51 -13.39
C LYS A 236 16.01 -5.48 -14.56
N LYS A 237 16.50 -5.08 -15.72
CA LYS A 237 16.55 -5.93 -16.91
C LYS A 237 17.59 -7.02 -16.73
N HIS A 238 17.21 -8.27 -17.02
CA HIS A 238 18.11 -9.42 -17.07
C HIS A 238 18.25 -9.87 -18.51
N THR A 239 19.49 -9.89 -19.02
CA THR A 239 19.80 -10.26 -20.42
C THR A 239 19.85 -11.78 -20.65
N ARG A 240 19.85 -12.57 -19.57
CA ARG A 240 19.86 -14.03 -19.58
C ARG A 240 19.10 -14.56 -18.37
N ASN A 241 18.71 -15.83 -18.43
CA ASN A 241 18.12 -16.51 -17.28
C ASN A 241 19.10 -16.53 -16.11
N LYS A 242 18.61 -16.27 -14.90
CA LYS A 242 19.39 -16.23 -13.67
C LYS A 242 18.60 -16.93 -12.56
N ILE A 243 19.35 -17.58 -11.69
CA ILE A 243 18.84 -18.14 -10.44
C ILE A 243 19.48 -17.34 -9.31
N PHE A 244 18.66 -16.89 -8.38
CA PHE A 244 19.09 -16.25 -7.15
C PHE A 244 18.65 -17.14 -6.00
N LEU A 245 19.53 -17.41 -5.06
CA LEU A 245 19.31 -18.33 -3.96
C LEU A 245 19.70 -17.67 -2.64
N ILE A 246 18.86 -17.85 -1.63
CA ILE A 246 19.21 -17.71 -0.23
C ILE A 246 19.16 -19.11 0.36
N ASP A 247 20.28 -19.59 0.90
CA ASP A 247 20.34 -20.85 1.62
C ASP A 247 19.92 -20.64 3.08
N ASP A 248 18.91 -21.39 3.52
CA ASP A 248 18.49 -21.49 4.91
C ASP A 248 18.46 -22.96 5.32
N PRO A 249 19.52 -23.44 6.01
CA PRO A 249 19.63 -24.85 6.42
C PRO A 249 18.51 -25.32 7.36
N LYS A 250 17.73 -24.39 7.93
CA LYS A 250 16.62 -24.69 8.84
C LYS A 250 15.26 -24.69 8.13
N ALA A 251 15.23 -24.25 6.87
CA ALA A 251 14.00 -24.21 6.12
C ALA A 251 13.50 -25.61 5.79
N VAL A 252 12.25 -25.89 6.12
CA VAL A 252 11.54 -27.12 5.76
C VAL A 252 10.76 -27.00 4.46
N GLN A 253 10.69 -25.78 3.91
CA GLN A 253 10.01 -25.45 2.66
C GLN A 253 10.86 -24.49 1.83
N SER A 254 10.88 -24.76 0.52
CA SER A 254 11.42 -23.83 -0.47
C SER A 254 10.38 -22.81 -0.87
N GLN A 255 10.76 -21.52 -0.84
CA GLN A 255 9.96 -20.40 -1.33
C GLN A 255 10.45 -20.03 -2.73
N ILE A 256 9.71 -20.40 -3.75
CA ILE A 256 10.14 -20.27 -5.15
C ILE A 256 9.36 -19.16 -5.83
N TYR A 257 10.06 -18.18 -6.38
CA TYR A 257 9.50 -17.13 -7.24
C TYR A 257 9.99 -17.30 -8.67
N ILE A 258 9.08 -17.26 -9.64
CA ILE A 258 9.37 -17.26 -11.07
C ILE A 258 8.98 -15.88 -11.60
N LEU A 259 9.96 -15.16 -12.14
CA LEU A 259 9.76 -13.80 -12.64
C LEU A 259 10.10 -13.75 -14.13
N ALA A 260 9.21 -13.17 -14.91
CA ALA A 260 9.44 -12.91 -16.32
C ALA A 260 8.98 -11.51 -16.68
N GLN A 261 9.84 -10.75 -17.38
CA GLN A 261 9.47 -9.43 -17.89
C GLN A 261 8.43 -9.57 -19.00
N GLY A 262 7.39 -8.76 -18.94
CA GLY A 262 6.33 -8.71 -19.93
C GLY A 262 6.52 -7.55 -20.92
N LYS A 263 5.41 -7.15 -21.54
CA LYS A 263 5.32 -6.02 -22.46
C LYS A 263 4.64 -4.82 -21.76
N VAL A 264 4.80 -3.65 -22.33
CA VAL A 264 3.94 -2.51 -22.00
C VAL A 264 2.54 -2.84 -22.52
N LEU A 265 1.56 -2.78 -21.64
CA LEU A 265 0.15 -3.01 -21.95
C LEU A 265 -0.64 -1.73 -21.66
N ASN A 266 -1.63 -1.46 -22.47
CA ASN A 266 -2.54 -0.34 -22.26
C ASN A 266 -3.73 -0.74 -21.37
N MET A 267 -4.60 0.23 -21.07
CA MET A 267 -5.81 -0.02 -20.25
C MET A 267 -6.78 -1.04 -20.88
N GLU A 268 -6.84 -1.14 -22.21
CA GLU A 268 -7.73 -2.08 -22.91
C GLU A 268 -7.26 -3.54 -22.72
N ASP A 269 -5.96 -3.75 -22.53
CA ASP A 269 -5.40 -5.08 -22.30
C ASP A 269 -5.59 -5.58 -20.85
N ARG A 270 -6.06 -4.71 -19.94
CA ARG A 270 -6.29 -5.07 -18.54
C ARG A 270 -7.28 -6.22 -18.40
N SER A 271 -8.40 -6.17 -19.11
CA SER A 271 -9.41 -7.24 -19.07
C SER A 271 -8.85 -8.58 -19.54
N LYS A 272 -7.97 -8.56 -20.56
CA LYS A 272 -7.31 -9.78 -21.06
C LYS A 272 -6.36 -10.37 -20.01
N SER A 273 -5.57 -9.52 -19.34
CA SER A 273 -4.67 -9.97 -18.27
C SER A 273 -5.45 -10.47 -17.05
N ASP A 274 -6.61 -9.88 -16.73
CA ASP A 274 -7.46 -10.33 -15.62
C ASP A 274 -8.06 -11.72 -15.92
N VAL A 275 -8.53 -11.97 -17.14
CA VAL A 275 -9.00 -13.31 -17.57
C VAL A 275 -7.86 -14.31 -17.53
N TYR A 276 -6.69 -13.95 -18.08
CA TYR A 276 -5.49 -14.80 -18.00
C TYR A 276 -5.14 -15.17 -16.56
N ASN A 277 -5.11 -14.19 -15.68
CA ASN A 277 -4.77 -14.40 -14.27
C ASN A 277 -5.74 -15.37 -13.58
N LYS A 278 -7.05 -15.21 -13.82
CA LYS A 278 -8.06 -16.12 -13.27
C LYS A 278 -7.92 -17.53 -13.82
N TYR A 279 -7.68 -17.63 -15.12
CA TYR A 279 -7.54 -18.94 -15.78
C TYR A 279 -6.26 -19.66 -15.36
N PHE A 280 -5.12 -18.95 -15.39
CA PHE A 280 -3.82 -19.57 -15.20
C PHE A 280 -3.48 -19.79 -13.73
N GLY A 281 -3.59 -18.77 -12.87
CA GLY A 281 -2.96 -18.86 -11.57
C GLY A 281 -3.68 -18.25 -10.38
N SER A 282 -4.90 -17.71 -10.53
CA SER A 282 -5.63 -17.10 -9.42
C SER A 282 -6.90 -17.89 -9.06
N GLY A 283 -6.94 -18.38 -7.81
CA GLY A 283 -8.09 -19.10 -7.27
C GLY A 283 -8.06 -20.61 -7.51
N MET A 284 -9.01 -21.31 -6.88
CA MET A 284 -9.03 -22.78 -6.82
C MET A 284 -9.29 -23.47 -8.16
N ALA A 285 -9.94 -22.79 -9.10
CA ALA A 285 -10.20 -23.32 -10.45
C ALA A 285 -9.05 -23.09 -11.43
N SER A 286 -8.01 -22.34 -11.05
CA SER A 286 -6.88 -22.03 -11.93
C SER A 286 -6.02 -23.25 -12.24
N ILE A 287 -5.33 -23.20 -13.38
CA ILE A 287 -4.45 -24.29 -13.84
C ILE A 287 -3.36 -24.57 -12.80
N ILE A 288 -2.67 -23.54 -12.32
CA ILE A 288 -1.56 -23.71 -11.36
C ILE A 288 -2.07 -24.36 -10.07
N PHE A 289 -3.21 -23.91 -9.54
CA PHE A 289 -3.76 -24.49 -8.34
C PHE A 289 -4.10 -25.98 -8.53
N GLN A 290 -4.81 -26.30 -9.60
CA GLN A 290 -5.25 -27.69 -9.88
C GLN A 290 -4.07 -28.61 -10.19
N GLU A 291 -3.16 -28.20 -11.05
CA GLU A 291 -2.09 -29.07 -11.53
C GLU A 291 -0.95 -29.24 -10.51
N ILE A 292 -0.62 -28.21 -9.76
CA ILE A 292 0.51 -28.26 -8.80
C ILE A 292 0.05 -28.71 -7.42
N ARG A 293 -1.08 -28.16 -6.93
CA ARG A 293 -1.55 -28.46 -5.58
C ARG A 293 -2.43 -29.71 -5.54
N GLU A 294 -3.53 -29.70 -6.32
CA GLU A 294 -4.56 -30.74 -6.18
C GLU A 294 -4.14 -32.07 -6.81
N PHE A 295 -3.64 -32.07 -8.03
CA PHE A 295 -3.36 -33.34 -8.75
C PHE A 295 -2.00 -33.92 -8.41
N ARG A 296 -0.98 -33.10 -8.17
CA ARG A 296 0.39 -33.59 -7.93
C ARG A 296 0.86 -33.41 -6.49
N SER A 297 0.14 -32.65 -5.66
CA SER A 297 0.52 -32.37 -4.27
C SER A 297 1.97 -31.87 -4.13
N LEU A 298 2.44 -31.10 -5.12
CA LEU A 298 3.81 -30.57 -5.15
C LEU A 298 3.98 -29.35 -4.25
N ALA A 299 2.94 -28.55 -4.07
CA ALA A 299 3.01 -27.35 -3.25
C ALA A 299 1.70 -27.12 -2.50
N TYR A 300 1.79 -26.65 -1.25
CA TYR A 300 0.61 -26.20 -0.49
C TYR A 300 0.04 -24.89 -1.02
N SER A 301 0.91 -23.99 -1.42
CA SER A 301 0.55 -22.71 -2.01
C SER A 301 1.22 -22.56 -3.37
N ALA A 302 0.43 -22.33 -4.40
CA ALA A 302 0.93 -22.03 -5.73
C ALA A 302 -0.02 -21.04 -6.42
N TYR A 303 0.56 -20.04 -7.08
CA TYR A 303 -0.18 -19.09 -7.91
C TYR A 303 0.69 -18.55 -9.03
N GLY A 304 0.05 -17.90 -10.00
CA GLY A 304 0.72 -17.15 -11.06
C GLY A 304 -0.14 -15.99 -11.53
N ALA A 305 0.48 -14.87 -11.78
CA ALA A 305 -0.25 -13.70 -12.30
C ALA A 305 0.64 -12.85 -13.20
N TYR A 306 0.05 -12.31 -14.23
CA TYR A 306 0.60 -11.19 -14.99
C TYR A 306 0.18 -9.89 -14.31
N VAL A 307 1.16 -9.11 -13.87
CA VAL A 307 0.94 -7.80 -13.25
C VAL A 307 1.04 -6.74 -14.34
N ASN A 308 -0.10 -6.20 -14.69
CA ASN A 308 -0.20 -5.10 -15.64
C ASN A 308 0.08 -3.75 -14.96
N ARG A 309 0.71 -2.83 -15.66
CA ARG A 309 1.05 -1.47 -15.20
C ARG A 309 0.49 -0.43 -16.18
N PRO A 310 -0.84 -0.36 -16.39
CA PRO A 310 -1.46 0.40 -17.48
C PRO A 310 -1.31 1.91 -17.33
N ASP A 311 -1.04 2.39 -16.11
CA ASP A 311 -0.88 3.82 -15.80
C ASP A 311 0.57 4.30 -15.97
N THR A 312 1.44 3.45 -16.54
CA THR A 312 2.85 3.76 -16.76
C THR A 312 3.30 3.26 -18.13
N ASP A 313 4.31 3.90 -18.69
CA ASP A 313 4.98 3.42 -19.91
C ASP A 313 5.97 2.27 -19.62
N LEU A 314 5.86 1.67 -18.45
CA LEU A 314 6.72 0.58 -18.01
C LEU A 314 6.09 -0.78 -18.32
N PRO A 315 6.91 -1.78 -18.70
CA PRO A 315 6.40 -3.12 -18.97
C PRO A 315 5.80 -3.76 -17.73
N GLY A 316 4.75 -4.55 -17.91
CA GLY A 316 4.26 -5.47 -16.90
C GLY A 316 5.25 -6.60 -16.65
N TYR A 317 4.88 -7.51 -15.78
CA TYR A 317 5.69 -8.70 -15.50
C TYR A 317 4.80 -9.87 -15.09
N PHE A 318 5.31 -11.07 -15.32
CA PHE A 318 4.73 -12.28 -14.77
C PHE A 318 5.41 -12.61 -13.44
N ILE A 319 4.61 -12.98 -12.45
CA ILE A 319 5.08 -13.52 -11.18
C ILE A 319 4.40 -14.85 -10.91
N GLY A 320 5.20 -15.91 -10.76
CA GLY A 320 4.79 -17.20 -10.23
C GLY A 320 5.35 -17.40 -8.83
N TYR A 321 4.62 -18.12 -8.00
CA TYR A 321 5.04 -18.47 -6.65
C TYR A 321 4.64 -19.89 -6.30
N MET A 322 5.52 -20.58 -5.59
CA MET A 322 5.27 -21.90 -4.99
C MET A 322 5.94 -21.98 -3.62
N GLY A 323 5.19 -22.51 -2.64
CA GLY A 323 5.73 -22.97 -1.36
C GLY A 323 5.70 -24.51 -1.38
N THR A 324 6.87 -25.16 -1.52
CA THR A 324 7.00 -26.61 -1.69
C THR A 324 7.95 -27.23 -0.67
N GLN A 325 7.87 -28.54 -0.47
CA GLN A 325 8.86 -29.30 0.29
C GLN A 325 10.22 -29.24 -0.42
N VAL A 326 11.31 -29.21 0.36
CA VAL A 326 12.66 -29.02 -0.19
C VAL A 326 13.01 -30.10 -1.23
N ASP A 327 12.70 -31.36 -0.95
CA ASP A 327 12.94 -32.51 -1.83
C ASP A 327 12.12 -32.51 -3.13
N LYS A 328 10.99 -31.78 -3.16
CA LYS A 328 10.11 -31.63 -4.32
C LYS A 328 10.37 -30.36 -5.14
N SER A 329 11.34 -29.55 -4.75
CA SER A 329 11.57 -28.22 -5.34
C SER A 329 11.83 -28.28 -6.84
N MET A 330 12.66 -29.22 -7.30
CA MET A 330 13.00 -29.35 -8.73
C MET A 330 11.80 -29.79 -9.56
N GLU A 331 11.08 -30.84 -9.12
CA GLU A 331 9.87 -31.29 -9.78
C GLU A 331 8.79 -30.21 -9.87
N ALA A 332 8.61 -29.45 -8.79
CA ALA A 332 7.68 -28.32 -8.77
C ALA A 332 8.07 -27.21 -9.76
N ILE A 333 9.36 -26.88 -9.86
CA ILE A 333 9.87 -25.90 -10.83
C ILE A 333 9.64 -26.37 -12.25
N GLU A 334 10.02 -27.59 -12.58
CA GLU A 334 9.88 -28.17 -13.91
C GLU A 334 8.41 -28.23 -14.34
N THR A 335 7.54 -28.71 -13.45
CA THR A 335 6.09 -28.75 -13.69
C THR A 335 5.52 -27.35 -13.93
N TYR A 336 5.92 -26.37 -13.10
CA TYR A 336 5.45 -25.00 -13.26
C TYR A 336 5.89 -24.39 -14.59
N LEU A 337 7.15 -24.56 -14.95
CA LEU A 337 7.69 -24.05 -16.21
C LEU A 337 7.07 -24.71 -17.42
N GLU A 338 6.73 -26.00 -17.34
CA GLU A 338 6.00 -26.72 -18.41
C GLU A 338 4.59 -26.14 -18.57
N LEU A 339 3.85 -25.95 -17.47
CA LEU A 339 2.52 -25.32 -17.51
C LEU A 339 2.57 -23.86 -18.01
N PHE A 340 3.64 -23.13 -17.70
CA PHE A 340 3.82 -21.77 -18.19
C PHE A 340 4.09 -21.71 -19.70
N LYS A 341 4.86 -22.69 -20.25
CA LYS A 341 5.16 -22.76 -21.67
C LYS A 341 3.98 -23.31 -22.48
N ASN A 342 3.30 -24.33 -21.94
CA ASN A 342 2.26 -25.10 -22.60
C ASN A 342 0.96 -25.05 -21.78
N ILE A 343 0.28 -23.90 -21.83
CA ILE A 343 -0.95 -23.67 -21.06
C ILE A 343 -2.06 -24.62 -21.58
N PRO A 344 -2.57 -25.56 -20.75
CA PRO A 344 -3.67 -26.42 -21.18
C PRO A 344 -4.96 -25.62 -21.37
N ILE A 345 -5.53 -25.65 -22.58
CA ILE A 345 -6.80 -24.97 -22.84
C ILE A 345 -7.95 -25.97 -22.61
N LYS A 346 -8.83 -25.67 -21.64
CA LYS A 346 -10.02 -26.46 -21.30
C LYS A 346 -11.24 -25.55 -21.32
N GLU A 347 -12.14 -25.73 -22.29
CA GLU A 347 -13.36 -24.91 -22.44
C GLU A 347 -14.24 -24.90 -21.20
N SER A 348 -14.35 -26.05 -20.51
CA SER A 348 -15.12 -26.14 -19.26
C SER A 348 -14.62 -25.22 -18.13
N ARG A 349 -13.35 -24.86 -18.14
CA ARG A 349 -12.80 -23.90 -17.18
C ARG A 349 -13.06 -22.45 -17.59
N ILE A 350 -13.04 -22.15 -18.88
CA ILE A 350 -13.32 -20.82 -19.39
C ILE A 350 -14.75 -20.38 -19.02
N SER A 351 -15.69 -21.32 -19.07
CA SER A 351 -17.10 -21.05 -18.71
C SER A 351 -17.33 -20.79 -17.21
N THR A 352 -16.35 -21.06 -16.33
CA THR A 352 -16.44 -20.86 -14.89
C THR A 352 -15.72 -19.59 -14.38
N ILE A 353 -15.03 -18.90 -15.26
CA ILE A 353 -14.30 -17.66 -15.00
C ILE A 353 -15.16 -16.42 -15.26
#